data_15390933826d542a3a28546e944d61f2
#
_entry.id   15390933826d542a3a28546e944d61f2
#
_cell.length_a   1.000
_cell.length_b   1.000
_cell.length_c   1.000
_cell.angle_alpha   90.00
_cell.angle_beta   90.00
_cell.angle_gamma   90.00
#
_symmetry.space_group_name_H-M   'P 1'
#
loop_
_entity.id
_entity.type
_entity.pdbx_description
1 polymer ?
#
loop_
_entity_poly.entity_id
_entity_poly.type
_entity_poly.pdbx_seq_one_letter_code
_entity_poly.pdbx_strand_id
1 'polypeptide(L)'
;MKYCRNWHFMSFRSLFLTGNIAEEKFCYHTLPEKLDPYDYEAFKKSHTKFYVGCSNVETGKAEYLPITDMKEEIDRMRASASLPLVSKIVKTAGMKLLDGGCTDSIPVKAFAKMGYNKDVVVLTRHKGYRKEKEGISLTKLVYRKYPEFVKAVYRRPSVYNHTLDEIEKWEEEGKIFVIRPSVPLTIGRME
;
A
#
# COMPACT_ATOMS: atom_id res chain seq x y z
N MET A 1 -4.42 7.20 19.10
CA MET A 1 -4.78 5.89 18.50
C MET A 1 -4.97 4.87 19.62
N LYS A 2 -6.21 4.41 19.83
CA LYS A 2 -6.62 3.61 21.00
C LYS A 2 -5.95 2.23 21.11
N TYR A 3 -5.65 1.58 19.98
CA TYR A 3 -5.19 0.19 19.93
C TYR A 3 -3.74 -0.01 19.47
N CYS A 4 -2.99 1.04 19.18
CA CYS A 4 -1.61 0.92 18.64
C CYS A 4 -0.63 0.23 19.60
N ARG A 5 -0.89 0.28 20.91
CA ARG A 5 -0.08 -0.42 21.92
C ARG A 5 -0.46 -1.88 22.13
N ASN A 6 -1.52 -2.35 21.46
CA ASN A 6 -1.90 -3.76 21.53
C ASN A 6 -0.93 -4.57 20.65
N TRP A 7 -0.34 -5.62 21.21
CA TRP A 7 0.64 -6.44 20.48
C TRP A 7 0.05 -7.15 19.25
N HIS A 8 -1.27 -7.36 19.21
CA HIS A 8 -1.96 -7.89 18.04
C HIS A 8 -2.00 -6.89 16.88
N PHE A 9 -1.96 -5.57 17.18
CA PHE A 9 -2.05 -4.54 16.15
C PHE A 9 -0.78 -4.50 15.30
N MET A 10 0.40 -4.42 15.94
CA MET A 10 1.70 -4.47 15.26
C MET A 10 2.81 -4.86 16.24
N SER A 11 3.47 -6.01 16.05
CA SER A 11 4.57 -6.43 16.91
C SER A 11 5.42 -7.54 16.30
N PHE A 12 6.67 -7.66 16.75
CA PHE A 12 7.52 -8.82 16.45
C PHE A 12 6.95 -10.13 17.02
N ARG A 13 6.19 -10.08 18.13
CA ARG A 13 5.48 -11.24 18.67
C ARG A 13 4.44 -11.76 17.68
N SER A 14 3.65 -10.87 17.07
CA SER A 14 2.70 -11.23 16.03
C SER A 14 3.42 -11.83 14.83
N LEU A 15 4.52 -11.22 14.37
CA LEU A 15 5.33 -11.75 13.26
C LEU A 15 5.81 -13.17 13.53
N PHE A 16 6.33 -13.45 14.73
CA PHE A 16 6.81 -14.78 15.09
C PHE A 16 5.69 -15.82 15.17
N LEU A 17 4.55 -15.48 15.77
CA LEU A 17 3.44 -16.40 15.99
C LEU A 17 2.59 -16.63 14.74
N THR A 18 2.37 -15.60 13.93
CA THR A 18 1.42 -15.63 12.80
C THR A 18 2.08 -15.55 11.44
N GLY A 19 3.35 -15.11 11.38
CA GLY A 19 4.05 -14.77 10.14
C GLY A 19 3.64 -13.41 9.55
N ASN A 20 2.90 -12.62 10.31
CA ASN A 20 2.48 -11.26 9.95
C ASN A 20 2.82 -10.31 11.10
N ILE A 21 3.43 -9.16 10.81
CA ILE A 21 3.73 -8.14 11.83
C ILE A 21 2.45 -7.55 12.43
N ALA A 22 1.40 -7.41 11.62
CA ALA A 22 0.04 -7.08 12.04
C ALA A 22 -0.82 -8.36 12.01
N GLU A 23 -1.46 -8.70 13.13
CA GLU A 23 -2.28 -9.91 13.20
C GLU A 23 -3.56 -9.73 12.38
N GLU A 24 -3.75 -10.62 11.41
CA GLU A 24 -4.86 -10.58 10.46
C GLU A 24 -6.22 -10.54 11.17
N LYS A 25 -6.49 -11.53 12.03
CA LYS A 25 -7.76 -11.64 12.73
C LYS A 25 -8.08 -10.41 13.59
N PHE A 26 -7.06 -9.86 14.25
CA PHE A 26 -7.25 -8.67 15.06
C PHE A 26 -7.51 -7.43 14.21
N CYS A 27 -6.64 -7.15 13.24
CA CYS A 27 -6.67 -5.89 12.49
C CYS A 27 -7.84 -5.79 11.50
N TYR A 28 -8.23 -6.91 10.88
CA TYR A 28 -9.20 -6.91 9.79
C TYR A 28 -10.58 -7.48 10.17
N HIS A 29 -10.72 -8.08 11.37
CA HIS A 29 -11.98 -8.61 11.87
C HIS A 29 -12.31 -8.09 13.27
N THR A 30 -11.51 -8.40 14.29
CA THR A 30 -11.86 -8.04 15.67
C THR A 30 -11.98 -6.53 15.87
N LEU A 31 -11.04 -5.78 15.31
CA LEU A 31 -11.03 -4.31 15.44
C LEU A 31 -12.23 -3.68 14.72
N PRO A 32 -12.45 -3.86 13.41
CA PRO A 32 -13.52 -3.19 12.69
C PRO A 32 -14.92 -3.78 12.94
N GLU A 33 -15.03 -4.98 13.50
CA GLU A 33 -16.34 -5.59 13.77
C GLU A 33 -16.81 -5.42 15.21
N LYS A 34 -15.87 -5.32 16.20
CA LYS A 34 -16.21 -5.39 17.63
C LYS A 34 -15.68 -4.24 18.48
N LEU A 35 -14.42 -3.82 18.24
CA LEU A 35 -13.75 -2.88 19.13
C LEU A 35 -13.92 -1.42 18.71
N ASP A 36 -13.94 -1.19 17.41
CA ASP A 36 -14.15 0.13 16.77
C ASP A 36 -14.92 -0.11 15.47
N PRO A 37 -16.24 -0.32 15.57
CA PRO A 37 -17.05 -0.81 14.47
C PRO A 37 -16.99 0.11 13.25
N TYR A 38 -16.66 -0.48 12.10
CA TYR A 38 -16.66 0.21 10.81
C TYR A 38 -18.09 0.21 10.23
N ASP A 39 -18.52 1.33 9.67
CA ASP A 39 -19.83 1.44 9.04
C ASP A 39 -19.80 0.87 7.62
N TYR A 40 -19.94 -0.44 7.51
CA TYR A 40 -19.98 -1.17 6.23
C TYR A 40 -21.17 -0.76 5.36
N GLU A 41 -22.30 -0.39 5.97
CA GLU A 41 -23.49 0.02 5.24
C GLU A 41 -23.33 1.40 4.62
N ALA A 42 -22.74 2.34 5.33
CA ALA A 42 -22.41 3.66 4.77
C ALA A 42 -21.41 3.53 3.62
N PHE A 43 -20.39 2.67 3.76
CA PHE A 43 -19.45 2.40 2.67
C PHE A 43 -20.16 1.86 1.43
N LYS A 44 -21.01 0.86 1.60
CA LYS A 44 -21.75 0.21 0.50
C LYS A 44 -22.72 1.15 -0.22
N LYS A 45 -23.33 2.09 0.52
CA LYS A 45 -24.22 3.12 -0.02
C LYS A 45 -23.48 4.29 -0.68
N SER A 46 -22.18 4.42 -0.47
CA SER A 46 -21.38 5.48 -1.06
C SER A 46 -21.28 5.32 -2.58
N HIS A 47 -21.44 6.41 -3.31
CA HIS A 47 -21.17 6.46 -4.75
C HIS A 47 -19.68 6.61 -5.09
N THR A 48 -18.82 6.74 -4.08
CA THR A 48 -17.37 6.88 -4.25
C THR A 48 -16.77 5.55 -4.66
N LYS A 49 -16.06 5.52 -5.78
CA LYS A 49 -15.30 4.34 -6.19
C LYS A 49 -14.02 4.26 -5.37
N PHE A 50 -13.80 3.14 -4.72
CA PHE A 50 -12.62 2.91 -3.91
C PHE A 50 -11.76 1.81 -4.53
N TYR A 51 -10.46 2.08 -4.69
CA TYR A 51 -9.49 1.13 -5.24
C TYR A 51 -8.32 0.95 -4.28
N VAL A 52 -7.78 -0.23 -4.23
CA VAL A 52 -6.52 -0.53 -3.54
C VAL A 52 -5.46 -0.94 -4.53
N GLY A 53 -4.25 -0.39 -4.39
CA GLY A 53 -3.10 -0.80 -5.16
C GLY A 53 -2.42 -2.00 -4.50
N CYS A 54 -2.13 -3.03 -5.27
CA CYS A 54 -1.42 -4.22 -4.84
C CYS A 54 -0.28 -4.55 -5.80
N SER A 55 0.70 -5.32 -5.34
CA SER A 55 1.76 -5.86 -6.19
C SER A 55 1.52 -7.35 -6.41
N ASN A 56 1.34 -7.76 -7.66
CA ASN A 56 1.23 -9.15 -8.04
C ASN A 56 2.62 -9.79 -8.01
N VAL A 57 2.82 -10.77 -7.10
CA VAL A 57 4.15 -11.37 -6.92
C VAL A 57 4.56 -12.28 -8.09
N GLU A 58 3.61 -12.80 -8.84
CA GLU A 58 3.90 -13.69 -9.97
C GLU A 58 4.34 -12.90 -11.20
N THR A 59 3.70 -11.77 -11.47
CA THR A 59 3.96 -10.95 -12.66
C THR A 59 4.90 -9.77 -12.39
N GLY A 60 5.10 -9.37 -11.13
CA GLY A 60 5.84 -8.17 -10.75
C GLY A 60 5.17 -6.87 -11.17
N LYS A 61 3.86 -6.88 -11.47
CA LYS A 61 3.09 -5.72 -11.92
C LYS A 61 2.19 -5.19 -10.80
N ALA A 62 1.85 -3.91 -10.91
CA ALA A 62 0.83 -3.29 -10.06
C ALA A 62 -0.58 -3.73 -10.51
N GLU A 63 -1.43 -4.02 -9.54
CA GLU A 63 -2.85 -4.33 -9.72
C GLU A 63 -3.68 -3.32 -8.92
N TYR A 64 -4.75 -2.82 -9.53
CA TYR A 64 -5.66 -1.85 -8.90
C TYR A 64 -7.03 -2.48 -8.76
N LEU A 65 -7.33 -2.93 -7.55
CA LEU A 65 -8.52 -3.70 -7.27
C LEU A 65 -9.63 -2.79 -6.73
N PRO A 66 -10.81 -2.77 -7.35
CA PRO A 66 -11.96 -2.09 -6.76
C PRO A 66 -12.38 -2.80 -5.47
N ILE A 67 -12.88 -2.02 -4.50
CA ILE A 67 -13.59 -2.54 -3.34
C ILE A 67 -14.99 -1.96 -3.37
N THR A 68 -15.98 -2.81 -3.51
CA THR A 68 -17.40 -2.48 -3.55
C THR A 68 -18.14 -2.91 -2.28
N ASP A 69 -17.66 -3.98 -1.65
CA ASP A 69 -18.09 -4.45 -0.34
C ASP A 69 -16.87 -4.64 0.57
N MET A 70 -16.69 -3.71 1.53
CA MET A 70 -15.51 -3.72 2.41
C MET A 70 -15.43 -4.97 3.27
N LYS A 71 -16.56 -5.57 3.63
CA LYS A 71 -16.59 -6.77 4.46
C LYS A 71 -16.17 -8.01 3.69
N GLU A 72 -16.74 -8.21 2.50
CA GLU A 72 -16.49 -9.39 1.67
C GLU A 72 -15.11 -9.33 0.98
N GLU A 73 -14.61 -8.12 0.71
CA GLU A 73 -13.38 -7.89 -0.05
C GLU A 73 -12.22 -7.40 0.83
N ILE A 74 -12.32 -7.58 2.16
CA ILE A 74 -11.33 -7.11 3.14
C ILE A 74 -9.91 -7.64 2.86
N ASP A 75 -9.78 -8.81 2.25
CA ASP A 75 -8.50 -9.39 1.87
C ASP A 75 -7.77 -8.59 0.78
N ARG A 76 -8.48 -7.84 -0.07
CA ARG A 76 -7.86 -6.90 -1.02
C ARG A 76 -7.20 -5.74 -0.26
N MET A 77 -7.89 -5.21 0.76
CA MET A 77 -7.35 -4.17 1.65
C MET A 77 -6.12 -4.68 2.40
N ARG A 78 -6.21 -5.89 2.96
CA ARG A 78 -5.11 -6.57 3.64
C ARG A 78 -3.90 -6.77 2.72
N ALA A 79 -4.13 -7.20 1.48
CA ALA A 79 -3.07 -7.37 0.49
C ALA A 79 -2.31 -6.07 0.22
N SER A 80 -3.06 -4.95 0.05
CA SER A 80 -2.49 -3.62 -0.18
C SER A 80 -1.62 -3.12 0.97
N ALA A 81 -1.84 -3.61 2.19
CA ALA A 81 -1.07 -3.27 3.39
C ALA A 81 -0.03 -4.33 3.80
N SER A 82 0.10 -5.42 3.02
CA SER A 82 0.99 -6.55 3.35
C SER A 82 2.41 -6.30 2.87
N LEU A 83 3.24 -5.74 3.76
CA LEU A 83 4.66 -5.43 3.47
C LEU A 83 5.47 -6.72 3.25
N PRO A 84 6.35 -6.76 2.23
CA PRO A 84 7.29 -7.86 2.04
C PRO A 84 8.15 -8.12 3.28
N LEU A 85 8.53 -9.37 3.48
CA LEU A 85 9.39 -9.88 4.57
C LEU A 85 8.72 -9.90 5.96
N VAL A 86 7.73 -9.07 6.20
CA VAL A 86 7.02 -8.98 7.51
C VAL A 86 5.54 -9.32 7.42
N SER A 87 5.08 -9.74 6.24
CA SER A 87 3.71 -10.23 6.02
C SER A 87 3.72 -11.40 5.03
N LYS A 88 2.75 -12.28 5.17
CA LYS A 88 2.49 -13.37 4.22
C LYS A 88 1.91 -12.81 2.91
N ILE A 89 2.18 -13.52 1.81
CA ILE A 89 1.50 -13.28 0.54
C ILE A 89 0.00 -13.55 0.72
N VAL A 90 -0.81 -12.58 0.35
CA VAL A 90 -2.28 -12.69 0.39
C VAL A 90 -2.77 -13.26 -0.93
N LYS A 91 -3.65 -14.26 -0.84
CA LYS A 91 -4.32 -14.83 -2.00
C LYS A 91 -5.74 -14.29 -2.05
N THR A 92 -6.02 -13.41 -3.00
CA THR A 92 -7.34 -12.82 -3.22
C THR A 92 -7.52 -12.47 -4.69
N ALA A 93 -8.75 -12.37 -5.15
CA ALA A 93 -9.09 -12.09 -6.56
C ALA A 93 -8.37 -13.00 -7.57
N GLY A 94 -8.10 -14.27 -7.22
CA GLY A 94 -7.38 -15.23 -8.07
C GLY A 94 -5.87 -14.96 -8.20
N MET A 95 -5.31 -14.04 -7.44
CA MET A 95 -3.92 -13.59 -7.51
C MET A 95 -3.18 -13.78 -6.18
N LYS A 96 -1.84 -13.70 -6.25
CA LYS A 96 -0.94 -13.66 -5.09
C LYS A 96 -0.38 -12.24 -4.95
N LEU A 97 -0.77 -11.55 -3.90
CA LEU A 97 -0.59 -10.12 -3.77
C LEU A 97 0.19 -9.74 -2.50
N LEU A 98 0.91 -8.63 -2.60
CA LEU A 98 1.56 -7.90 -1.51
C LEU A 98 1.31 -6.39 -1.68
N ASP A 99 1.85 -5.57 -0.77
CA ASP A 99 1.76 -4.11 -0.74
C ASP A 99 2.04 -3.48 -2.11
N GLY A 100 1.11 -2.64 -2.56
CA GLY A 100 1.18 -1.97 -3.86
C GLY A 100 2.39 -1.05 -4.01
N GLY A 101 2.89 -0.52 -2.90
CA GLY A 101 4.09 0.32 -2.89
C GLY A 101 5.37 -0.39 -3.34
N CYS A 102 5.36 -1.71 -3.59
CA CYS A 102 6.51 -2.43 -4.16
C CYS A 102 6.63 -2.22 -5.67
N THR A 103 5.52 -2.05 -6.36
CA THR A 103 5.45 -1.89 -7.82
C THR A 103 5.07 -0.49 -8.25
N ASP A 104 4.05 0.10 -7.62
CA ASP A 104 3.60 1.49 -7.84
C ASP A 104 3.20 2.12 -6.50
N SER A 105 4.11 2.95 -5.97
CA SER A 105 3.91 3.59 -4.66
C SER A 105 2.96 4.79 -4.72
N ILE A 106 2.78 5.41 -5.90
CA ILE A 106 1.95 6.59 -6.11
C ILE A 106 1.19 6.41 -7.43
N PRO A 107 -0.04 5.86 -7.42
CA PRO A 107 -0.74 5.36 -8.59
C PRO A 107 -1.37 6.45 -9.48
N VAL A 108 -0.78 7.64 -9.55
CA VAL A 108 -1.32 8.79 -10.29
C VAL A 108 -1.50 8.48 -11.78
N LYS A 109 -0.59 7.74 -12.39
CA LYS A 109 -0.69 7.30 -13.80
C LYS A 109 -1.84 6.34 -14.05
N ALA A 110 -2.14 5.49 -13.07
CA ALA A 110 -3.25 4.55 -13.18
C ALA A 110 -4.59 5.30 -13.17
N PHE A 111 -4.74 6.31 -12.30
CA PHE A 111 -5.93 7.15 -12.26
C PHE A 111 -6.12 7.95 -13.55
N ALA A 112 -5.06 8.55 -14.08
CA ALA A 112 -5.11 9.24 -15.37
C ALA A 112 -5.58 8.31 -16.51
N LYS A 113 -5.11 7.05 -16.55
CA LYS A 113 -5.57 6.04 -17.51
C LYS A 113 -7.02 5.59 -17.31
N MET A 114 -7.56 5.72 -16.11
CA MET A 114 -8.98 5.47 -15.80
C MET A 114 -9.90 6.61 -16.25
N GLY A 115 -9.35 7.70 -16.81
CA GLY A 115 -10.11 8.85 -17.34
C GLY A 115 -10.39 9.94 -16.30
N TYR A 116 -9.78 9.88 -15.13
CA TYR A 116 -9.84 10.99 -14.16
C TYR A 116 -8.91 12.11 -14.63
N ASN A 117 -9.39 13.36 -14.56
CA ASN A 117 -8.69 14.55 -15.08
C ASN A 117 -8.56 15.69 -14.06
N LYS A 118 -9.01 15.46 -12.82
CA LYS A 118 -8.88 16.38 -11.69
C LYS A 118 -8.40 15.61 -10.48
N ASP A 119 -7.10 15.39 -10.40
CA ASP A 119 -6.52 14.57 -9.39
C ASP A 119 -5.98 15.39 -8.21
N VAL A 120 -6.25 14.92 -6.99
CA VAL A 120 -5.58 15.37 -5.77
C VAL A 120 -4.62 14.30 -5.33
N VAL A 121 -3.33 14.62 -5.31
CA VAL A 121 -2.27 13.69 -4.90
C VAL A 121 -1.80 14.03 -3.49
N VAL A 122 -1.98 13.10 -2.54
CA VAL A 122 -1.53 13.28 -1.16
C VAL A 122 -0.21 12.52 -0.97
N LEU A 123 0.88 13.25 -0.75
CA LEU A 123 2.21 12.70 -0.52
C LEU A 123 2.57 12.72 0.96
N THR A 124 3.26 11.69 1.41
CA THR A 124 3.77 11.58 2.80
C THR A 124 5.18 12.13 2.97
N ARG A 125 5.80 12.58 1.88
CA ARG A 125 7.16 13.15 1.86
C ARG A 125 7.16 14.58 1.36
N HIS A 126 8.09 15.38 1.89
CA HIS A 126 8.28 16.78 1.48
C HIS A 126 8.78 16.92 0.04
N LYS A 127 8.66 18.12 -0.53
CA LYS A 127 9.23 18.43 -1.86
C LYS A 127 10.74 18.20 -1.88
N GLY A 128 11.25 17.65 -2.96
CA GLY A 128 12.68 17.33 -3.12
C GLY A 128 13.12 16.00 -2.49
N TYR A 129 12.24 15.27 -1.78
CA TYR A 129 12.57 13.92 -1.32
C TYR A 129 12.86 13.01 -2.51
N ARG A 130 13.91 12.18 -2.36
CA ARG A 130 14.25 11.11 -3.31
C ARG A 130 14.50 9.81 -2.54
N LYS A 131 13.96 8.73 -3.05
CA LYS A 131 14.13 7.40 -2.47
C LYS A 131 15.49 6.85 -2.89
N GLU A 132 16.27 6.41 -1.90
CA GLU A 132 17.56 5.76 -2.13
C GLU A 132 17.42 4.28 -2.47
N LYS A 133 18.45 3.72 -3.12
CA LYS A 133 18.51 2.28 -3.39
C LYS A 133 18.74 1.54 -2.09
N GLU A 134 17.92 0.55 -1.83
CA GLU A 134 18.02 -0.35 -0.69
C GLU A 134 18.60 -1.70 -1.13
N GLY A 135 19.33 -2.37 -0.23
CA GLY A 135 19.79 -3.74 -0.47
C GLY A 135 18.63 -4.71 -0.54
N ILE A 136 18.60 -5.59 -1.54
CA ILE A 136 17.51 -6.54 -1.76
C ILE A 136 17.92 -8.00 -1.57
N SER A 137 19.05 -8.28 -0.91
CA SER A 137 19.57 -9.64 -0.74
C SER A 137 18.58 -10.57 -0.05
N LEU A 138 17.96 -10.11 1.04
CA LEU A 138 16.94 -10.88 1.76
C LEU A 138 15.67 -11.07 0.91
N THR A 139 15.25 -10.04 0.18
CA THR A 139 14.11 -10.13 -0.73
C THR A 139 14.37 -11.17 -1.83
N LYS A 140 15.58 -11.20 -2.41
CA LYS A 140 15.97 -12.22 -3.39
C LYS A 140 15.89 -13.62 -2.82
N LEU A 141 16.35 -13.82 -1.59
CA LEU A 141 16.33 -15.13 -0.94
C LEU A 141 14.90 -15.61 -0.67
N VAL A 142 14.08 -14.78 -0.04
CA VAL A 142 12.69 -15.10 0.37
C VAL A 142 11.79 -15.28 -0.84
N TYR A 143 11.88 -14.38 -1.82
CA TYR A 143 11.01 -14.37 -3.01
C TYR A 143 11.69 -14.99 -4.24
N ARG A 144 12.63 -15.94 -4.06
CA ARG A 144 13.35 -16.61 -5.16
C ARG A 144 12.44 -17.29 -6.19
N LYS A 145 11.23 -17.69 -5.77
CA LYS A 145 10.20 -18.29 -6.64
C LYS A 145 9.43 -17.22 -7.46
N TYR A 146 9.64 -15.95 -7.20
CA TYR A 146 8.95 -14.82 -7.81
C TYR A 146 9.94 -13.79 -8.38
N PRO A 147 10.72 -14.15 -9.43
CA PRO A 147 11.79 -13.30 -9.94
C PRO A 147 11.30 -11.95 -10.46
N GLU A 148 10.11 -11.88 -11.03
CA GLU A 148 9.55 -10.62 -11.53
C GLU A 148 9.21 -9.66 -10.39
N PHE A 149 8.72 -10.16 -9.26
CA PHE A 149 8.51 -9.36 -8.06
C PHE A 149 9.85 -8.83 -7.50
N VAL A 150 10.88 -9.66 -7.45
CA VAL A 150 12.24 -9.25 -7.02
C VAL A 150 12.77 -8.12 -7.91
N LYS A 151 12.59 -8.22 -9.24
CA LYS A 151 12.96 -7.14 -10.19
C LYS A 151 12.16 -5.86 -9.93
N ALA A 152 10.86 -5.97 -9.64
CA ALA A 152 10.02 -4.82 -9.32
C ALA A 152 10.50 -4.10 -8.04
N VAL A 153 10.76 -4.85 -6.97
CA VAL A 153 11.30 -4.29 -5.71
C VAL A 153 12.66 -3.61 -5.94
N TYR A 154 13.52 -4.18 -6.76
CA TYR A 154 14.81 -3.56 -7.12
C TYR A 154 14.65 -2.23 -7.86
N ARG A 155 13.66 -2.13 -8.76
CA ARG A 155 13.37 -0.93 -9.55
C ARG A 155 12.56 0.12 -8.78
N ARG A 156 11.96 -0.25 -7.65
CA ARG A 156 11.07 0.61 -6.86
C ARG A 156 11.61 2.02 -6.61
N PRO A 157 12.88 2.25 -6.18
CA PRO A 157 13.37 3.61 -5.95
C PRO A 157 13.38 4.45 -7.23
N SER A 158 13.79 3.87 -8.34
CA SER A 158 13.83 4.58 -9.63
C SER A 158 12.43 4.91 -10.13
N VAL A 159 11.48 3.97 -10.05
CA VAL A 159 10.08 4.19 -10.42
C VAL A 159 9.45 5.28 -9.55
N TYR A 160 9.66 5.21 -8.23
CA TYR A 160 9.16 6.21 -7.29
C TYR A 160 9.66 7.62 -7.60
N ASN A 161 10.97 7.76 -7.81
CA ASN A 161 11.58 9.06 -8.10
C ASN A 161 11.11 9.64 -9.43
N HIS A 162 10.99 8.79 -10.46
CA HIS A 162 10.45 9.20 -11.75
C HIS A 162 8.97 9.66 -11.64
N THR A 163 8.17 8.96 -10.82
CA THR A 163 6.78 9.38 -10.57
C THR A 163 6.73 10.74 -9.85
N LEU A 164 7.66 11.01 -8.92
CA LEU A 164 7.74 12.33 -8.29
C LEU A 164 8.08 13.44 -9.30
N ASP A 165 9.00 13.19 -10.24
CA ASP A 165 9.34 14.16 -11.30
C ASP A 165 8.13 14.47 -12.18
N GLU A 166 7.31 13.46 -12.51
CA GLU A 166 6.08 13.67 -13.28
C GLU A 166 5.01 14.42 -12.48
N ILE A 167 4.85 14.10 -11.18
CA ILE A 167 3.93 14.82 -10.30
C ILE A 167 4.33 16.29 -10.19
N GLU A 168 5.60 16.60 -10.00
CA GLU A 168 6.10 17.99 -9.95
C GLU A 168 5.78 18.72 -11.25
N LYS A 169 6.01 18.10 -12.40
CA LYS A 169 5.66 18.66 -13.72
C LYS A 169 4.15 18.89 -13.86
N TRP A 170 3.32 17.93 -13.51
CA TRP A 170 1.87 18.05 -13.64
C TRP A 170 1.26 19.06 -12.67
N GLU A 171 1.87 19.24 -11.48
CA GLU A 171 1.52 20.30 -10.52
C GLU A 171 1.83 21.69 -11.12
N GLU A 172 3.02 21.87 -11.72
CA GLU A 172 3.42 23.13 -12.38
C GLU A 172 2.54 23.47 -13.59
N GLU A 173 2.09 22.44 -14.33
CA GLU A 173 1.16 22.58 -15.43
C GLU A 173 -0.31 22.79 -14.99
N GLY A 174 -0.59 22.77 -13.66
CA GLY A 174 -1.94 22.92 -13.11
C GLY A 174 -2.89 21.74 -13.40
N LYS A 175 -2.36 20.58 -13.78
CA LYS A 175 -3.14 19.38 -14.10
C LYS A 175 -3.61 18.62 -12.86
N ILE A 176 -2.84 18.69 -11.78
CA ILE A 176 -3.12 18.02 -10.51
C ILE A 176 -2.91 18.98 -9.35
N PHE A 177 -3.59 18.72 -8.23
CA PHE A 177 -3.34 19.40 -6.95
C PHE A 177 -2.57 18.48 -6.01
N VAL A 178 -1.48 18.97 -5.41
CA VAL A 178 -0.62 18.14 -4.55
C VAL A 178 -0.65 18.66 -3.12
N ILE A 179 -0.94 17.74 -2.19
CA ILE A 179 -0.84 17.96 -0.74
C ILE A 179 0.40 17.22 -0.24
N ARG A 180 1.34 17.94 0.37
CA ARG A 180 2.57 17.35 0.91
C ARG A 180 3.04 18.07 2.17
N PRO A 181 3.82 17.42 3.06
CA PRO A 181 4.48 18.09 4.18
C PRO A 181 5.42 19.19 3.68
N SER A 182 5.46 20.33 4.35
CA SER A 182 6.39 21.44 4.04
C SER A 182 7.83 21.12 4.46
N VAL A 183 7.98 20.26 5.47
CA VAL A 183 9.27 19.84 6.04
C VAL A 183 9.32 18.32 6.19
N PRO A 184 10.53 17.72 6.30
CA PRO A 184 10.66 16.30 6.59
C PRO A 184 9.94 15.93 7.89
N LEU A 185 9.14 14.85 7.84
CA LEU A 185 8.52 14.29 9.03
C LEU A 185 9.56 13.44 9.78
N THR A 186 9.75 13.71 11.06
CA THR A 186 10.70 13.00 11.95
C THR A 186 10.10 11.77 12.60
N ILE A 187 8.86 11.40 12.25
CA ILE A 187 8.13 10.26 12.84
C ILE A 187 8.64 8.96 12.24
N GLY A 188 9.05 8.03 13.09
CA GLY A 188 9.43 6.66 12.72
C GLY A 188 8.21 5.76 12.43
N ARG A 189 8.45 4.61 11.78
CA ARG A 189 7.37 3.66 11.44
C ARG A 189 6.74 2.95 12.64
N MET A 190 7.40 2.99 13.79
CA MET A 190 7.03 2.25 15.02
C MET A 190 6.70 3.21 16.19
N GLU A 191 6.59 4.51 15.94
CA GLU A 191 6.24 5.53 16.94
C GLU A 191 4.76 5.85 16.97
#